data_2d22cd482ad1540543026b53fc5eee1f
#
_entry.id   2d22cd482ad1540543026b53fc5eee1f
#
_cell.length_a   1.000
_cell.length_b   1.000
_cell.length_c   1.000
_cell.angle_alpha   90.00
_cell.angle_beta   90.00
_cell.angle_gamma   90.00
#
_symmetry.space_group_name_H-M   'P 1'
#
loop_
_entity.id
_entity.type
_entity.pdbx_description
1 polymer ?
#
loop_
_entity_poly.entity_id
_entity_poly.type
_entity_poly.pdbx_seq_one_letter_code
_entity_poly.pdbx_strand_id
1 'polypeptide(L)'
;MLIGYVSDERYVAVPEVLCEFIGADGASHEVRSRASGAIYADLAPGEYATVLYKPGYGSKRVALSLPMEEPYHFRLLSDCLLGYMWPKWIQSGERSEFRVHAVEAYKLELWRYGWEKGRVRPIGWYDEHGPRATM
;
A
#
# COMPACT_ATOMS: atom_id res chain seq x y z
N MET A 1 14.67 -2.81 20.98
CA MET A 1 13.20 -2.76 21.22
C MET A 1 12.46 -3.10 19.95
N LEU A 2 11.49 -3.97 20.05
CA LEU A 2 10.63 -4.30 18.92
C LEU A 2 9.66 -3.15 18.66
N ILE A 3 9.68 -2.62 17.44
CA ILE A 3 8.76 -1.56 17.01
C ILE A 3 7.52 -2.15 16.36
N GLY A 4 7.70 -3.15 15.50
CA GLY A 4 6.59 -3.75 14.81
C GLY A 4 7.01 -4.82 13.81
N TYR A 5 6.04 -5.22 13.00
CA TYR A 5 6.22 -6.19 11.94
C TYR A 5 5.71 -5.63 10.62
N VAL A 6 6.42 -5.91 9.54
CA VAL A 6 5.97 -5.53 8.21
C VAL A 6 5.57 -6.76 7.41
N SER A 7 4.39 -6.68 6.80
CA SER A 7 3.85 -7.72 5.94
C SER A 7 3.28 -7.11 4.66
N ASP A 8 3.07 -7.95 3.66
CA ASP A 8 2.46 -7.55 2.40
C ASP A 8 0.91 -7.65 2.46
N GLU A 9 0.26 -7.50 1.32
CA GLU A 9 -1.20 -7.59 1.18
C GLU A 9 -1.77 -8.96 1.53
N ARG A 10 -0.94 -9.99 1.56
CA ARG A 10 -1.31 -11.36 1.94
C ARG A 10 -0.90 -11.73 3.37
N TYR A 11 -0.42 -10.74 4.13
CA TYR A 11 0.11 -10.94 5.48
C TYR A 11 1.37 -11.82 5.52
N VAL A 12 2.11 -11.87 4.43
CA VAL A 12 3.41 -12.52 4.39
C VAL A 12 4.48 -11.53 4.83
N ALA A 13 5.39 -11.97 5.70
CA ALA A 13 6.47 -11.14 6.21
C ALA A 13 7.35 -10.63 5.07
N VAL A 14 7.71 -9.35 5.11
CA VAL A 14 8.58 -8.72 4.11
C VAL A 14 9.93 -8.39 4.75
N PRO A 15 11.00 -9.10 4.38
CA PRO A 15 12.35 -8.82 4.90
C PRO A 15 13.02 -7.66 4.15
N GLU A 16 14.05 -7.10 4.75
CA GLU A 16 14.91 -6.07 4.15
C GLU A 16 14.16 -4.79 3.73
N VAL A 17 13.09 -4.46 4.44
CA VAL A 17 12.40 -3.17 4.27
C VAL A 17 13.22 -2.10 4.98
N LEU A 18 13.55 -1.04 4.28
CA LEU A 18 14.21 0.12 4.89
C LEU A 18 13.16 0.92 5.68
N CYS A 19 13.39 1.06 6.97
CA CYS A 19 12.52 1.82 7.85
C CYS A 19 13.29 3.04 8.36
N GLU A 20 12.78 4.21 8.10
CA GLU A 20 13.35 5.47 8.57
C GLU A 20 12.42 6.07 9.62
N PHE A 21 12.98 6.34 10.79
CA PHE A 21 12.24 6.99 11.87
C PHE A 21 12.74 8.43 12.01
N ILE A 22 11.86 9.38 11.78
CA ILE A 22 12.18 10.80 11.82
C ILE A 22 11.54 11.40 13.06
N GLY A 23 12.37 11.82 14.02
CA GLY A 23 11.92 12.44 15.26
C GLY A 23 11.48 13.87 15.07
N ALA A 24 10.88 14.44 16.12
CA ALA A 24 10.42 15.83 16.13
C ALA A 24 11.56 16.84 15.96
N ASP A 25 12.79 16.48 16.33
CA ASP A 25 13.99 17.29 16.16
C ASP A 25 14.59 17.20 14.75
N GLY A 26 14.00 16.40 13.87
CA GLY A 26 14.48 16.18 12.51
C GLY A 26 15.57 15.12 12.38
N ALA A 27 16.04 14.55 13.49
CA ALA A 27 17.00 13.46 13.45
C ALA A 27 16.34 12.19 12.91
N SER A 28 17.04 11.47 12.04
CA SER A 28 16.53 10.22 11.47
C SER A 28 17.37 9.03 11.90
N HIS A 29 16.71 7.89 12.04
CA HIS A 29 17.30 6.63 12.39
C HIS A 29 16.80 5.56 11.43
N GLU A 30 17.71 4.85 10.78
CA GLU A 30 17.39 3.84 9.78
C GLU A 30 17.67 2.43 10.27
N VAL A 31 16.73 1.54 10.01
CA VAL A 31 16.89 0.10 10.27
C VAL A 31 16.24 -0.69 9.13
N ARG A 32 16.54 -1.99 9.07
CA ARG A 32 15.92 -2.87 8.09
C ARG A 32 15.15 -3.96 8.80
N SER A 33 14.01 -4.37 8.21
CA SER A 33 13.24 -5.49 8.74
C SER A 33 14.02 -6.79 8.59
N ARG A 34 13.80 -7.70 9.54
CA ARG A 34 14.41 -9.04 9.55
C ARG A 34 13.59 -10.01 8.69
N ALA A 35 14.07 -11.24 8.59
CA ALA A 35 13.39 -12.28 7.82
C ALA A 35 11.95 -12.54 8.28
N SER A 36 11.67 -12.36 9.56
CA SER A 36 10.33 -12.47 10.13
C SER A 36 9.45 -11.24 9.89
N GLY A 37 9.96 -10.21 9.23
CA GLY A 37 9.31 -8.92 9.11
C GLY A 37 9.49 -8.02 10.34
N ALA A 38 10.15 -8.49 11.38
CA ALA A 38 10.33 -7.74 12.63
C ALA A 38 11.25 -6.54 12.43
N ILE A 39 10.85 -5.42 13.03
CA ILE A 39 11.60 -4.17 13.01
C ILE A 39 12.03 -3.85 14.44
N TYR A 40 13.33 -3.81 14.66
CA TYR A 40 13.92 -3.46 15.95
C TYR A 40 14.67 -2.14 15.84
N ALA A 41 14.45 -1.26 16.79
CA ALA A 41 15.16 0.01 16.87
C ALA A 41 15.23 0.47 18.34
N ASP A 42 16.32 1.14 18.69
CA ASP A 42 16.46 1.79 19.99
C ASP A 42 16.17 3.28 19.82
N LEU A 43 14.95 3.65 20.13
CA LEU A 43 14.45 5.01 19.96
C LEU A 43 14.02 5.59 21.30
N ALA A 44 14.33 6.86 21.53
CA ALA A 44 13.84 7.59 22.69
C ALA A 44 12.32 7.77 22.61
N PRO A 45 11.62 7.86 23.75
CA PRO A 45 10.19 8.17 23.74
C PRO A 45 9.92 9.47 22.99
N GLY A 46 8.83 9.51 22.24
CA GLY A 46 8.40 10.68 21.48
C GLY A 46 7.63 10.32 20.23
N GLU A 47 7.36 11.34 19.44
CA GLU A 47 6.63 11.25 18.18
C GLU A 47 7.60 11.02 17.02
N TYR A 48 7.27 10.09 16.14
CA TYR A 48 8.09 9.76 14.97
C TYR A 48 7.24 9.69 13.72
N ALA A 49 7.75 10.25 12.62
CA ALA A 49 7.28 9.94 11.29
C ALA A 49 8.08 8.74 10.80
N THR A 50 7.39 7.65 10.48
CA THR A 50 8.02 6.41 10.05
C THR A 50 7.76 6.20 8.57
N VAL A 51 8.83 6.06 7.79
CA VAL A 51 8.74 5.82 6.35
C VAL A 51 9.32 4.45 6.06
N LEU A 52 8.56 3.62 5.35
CA LEU A 52 8.98 2.29 4.93
C LEU A 52 9.15 2.28 3.42
N TYR A 53 10.25 1.68 2.98
CA TYR A 53 10.55 1.57 1.56
C TYR A 53 11.24 0.23 1.26
N LYS A 54 10.82 -0.38 0.17
CA LYS A 54 11.51 -1.53 -0.43
C LYS A 54 11.25 -1.54 -1.93
N PRO A 55 12.28 -1.77 -2.78
CA PRO A 55 12.05 -1.94 -4.21
C PRO A 55 11.04 -3.06 -4.49
N GLY A 56 10.08 -2.82 -5.38
CA GLY A 56 9.00 -3.75 -5.67
C GLY A 56 7.78 -3.60 -4.78
N TYR A 57 7.78 -2.60 -3.88
CA TYR A 57 6.67 -2.29 -2.98
C TYR A 57 6.39 -0.79 -2.99
N GLY A 58 5.12 -0.44 -2.77
CA GLY A 58 4.74 0.95 -2.56
C GLY A 58 5.28 1.46 -1.22
N SER A 59 5.72 2.72 -1.18
CA SER A 59 6.18 3.32 0.08
C SER A 59 5.02 3.57 1.04
N LYS A 60 5.32 3.57 2.33
CA LYS A 60 4.32 3.82 3.36
C LYS A 60 4.87 4.79 4.40
N ARG A 61 4.00 5.70 4.84
CA ARG A 61 4.32 6.66 5.90
C ARG A 61 3.32 6.52 7.02
N VAL A 62 3.81 6.38 8.24
CA VAL A 62 2.98 6.20 9.44
C VAL A 62 3.52 7.07 10.57
N ALA A 63 2.64 7.73 11.29
CA ALA A 63 2.99 8.43 12.51
C ALA A 63 2.94 7.47 13.70
N LEU A 64 4.02 7.40 14.47
CA LEU A 64 4.12 6.58 15.66
C LEU A 64 4.41 7.43 16.88
N SER A 65 3.85 7.03 18.01
CA SER A 65 4.13 7.61 19.31
C SER A 65 4.75 6.52 20.18
N LEU A 66 5.97 6.73 20.65
CA LEU A 66 6.69 5.77 21.49
C LEU A 66 6.74 6.24 22.94
N PRO A 67 6.66 5.32 23.93
CA PRO A 67 6.53 3.87 23.80
C PRO A 67 5.12 3.44 23.39
N MET A 68 5.02 2.26 22.75
CA MET A 68 3.76 1.62 22.41
C MET A 68 3.53 0.38 23.25
N GLU A 69 2.28 0.09 23.56
CA GLU A 69 1.92 -1.11 24.35
C GLU A 69 2.07 -2.38 23.51
N GLU A 70 1.75 -2.30 22.22
CA GLU A 70 1.82 -3.41 21.30
C GLU A 70 2.66 -3.06 20.08
N PRO A 71 3.35 -4.05 19.45
CA PRO A 71 4.05 -3.83 18.20
C PRO A 71 3.09 -3.37 17.10
N TYR A 72 3.54 -2.44 16.28
CA TYR A 72 2.73 -1.94 15.16
C TYR A 72 2.78 -2.93 13.99
N HIS A 73 1.68 -3.07 13.29
CA HIS A 73 1.59 -3.89 12.09
C HIS A 73 1.61 -3.01 10.85
N PHE A 74 2.78 -2.93 10.23
CA PHE A 74 2.95 -2.22 8.97
C PHE A 74 2.53 -3.12 7.83
N ARG A 75 1.82 -2.55 6.88
CA ARG A 75 1.41 -3.26 5.70
C ARG A 75 1.94 -2.56 4.47
N LEU A 76 2.79 -3.25 3.72
CA LEU A 76 3.47 -2.71 2.56
C LEU A 76 2.99 -3.47 1.33
N LEU A 77 2.26 -2.78 0.46
CA LEU A 77 1.66 -3.41 -0.71
C LEU A 77 2.71 -3.55 -1.82
N SER A 78 2.72 -4.71 -2.49
CA SER A 78 3.60 -4.91 -3.63
C SER A 78 3.27 -3.91 -4.75
N ASP A 79 4.30 -3.53 -5.50
CA ASP A 79 4.17 -2.62 -6.65
C ASP A 79 3.51 -3.36 -7.80
N CYS A 80 2.22 -3.57 -7.68
CA CYS A 80 1.42 -4.21 -8.69
C CYS A 80 0.15 -3.40 -8.91
N LEU A 81 -0.54 -3.74 -9.97
CA LEU A 81 -1.82 -3.16 -10.28
C LEU A 81 -2.88 -3.76 -9.35
N LEU A 82 -3.43 -2.93 -8.47
CA LEU A 82 -4.50 -3.29 -7.56
C LEU A 82 -5.72 -2.45 -7.85
N GLY A 83 -6.88 -3.07 -7.94
CA GLY A 83 -8.08 -2.30 -8.21
C GLY A 83 -9.36 -3.02 -7.83
N TYR A 84 -10.41 -2.25 -7.61
CA TYR A 84 -11.73 -2.76 -7.35
C TYR A 84 -12.80 -1.75 -7.75
N MET A 85 -14.01 -2.24 -7.94
CA MET A 85 -15.18 -1.39 -8.16
C MET A 85 -15.98 -1.24 -6.89
N TRP A 86 -16.55 -0.06 -6.71
CA TRP A 86 -17.48 0.20 -5.62
C TRP A 86 -18.63 1.09 -6.09
N PRO A 87 -19.90 0.72 -5.90
CA PRO A 87 -20.31 -0.59 -5.37
C PRO A 87 -20.02 -1.73 -6.35
N LYS A 88 -19.88 -2.95 -5.83
CA LYS A 88 -19.55 -4.14 -6.63
C LYS A 88 -20.72 -4.63 -7.49
N TRP A 89 -21.93 -4.36 -7.04
CA TRP A 89 -23.18 -4.78 -7.68
C TRP A 89 -23.99 -3.55 -8.00
N ILE A 90 -24.33 -3.38 -9.27
CA ILE A 90 -25.14 -2.27 -9.74
C ILE A 90 -26.18 -2.77 -10.75
N GLN A 91 -27.27 -2.01 -10.85
CA GLN A 91 -28.29 -2.22 -11.87
C GLN A 91 -28.01 -1.28 -13.05
N SER A 92 -28.66 -1.55 -14.18
CA SER A 92 -28.55 -0.71 -15.35
C SER A 92 -28.93 0.75 -15.03
N GLY A 93 -28.09 1.67 -15.45
CA GLY A 93 -28.27 3.09 -15.20
C GLY A 93 -27.64 3.60 -13.90
N GLU A 94 -27.21 2.72 -13.01
CA GLU A 94 -26.50 3.10 -11.81
C GLU A 94 -25.02 3.34 -12.10
N ARG A 95 -24.36 4.04 -11.18
CA ARG A 95 -22.95 4.42 -11.28
C ARG A 95 -22.10 3.59 -10.34
N SER A 96 -20.93 3.16 -10.83
CA SER A 96 -19.88 2.55 -10.00
C SER A 96 -18.56 3.26 -10.23
N GLU A 97 -17.71 3.24 -9.23
CA GLU A 97 -16.36 3.79 -9.31
C GLU A 97 -15.33 2.68 -9.40
N PHE A 98 -14.33 2.88 -10.26
CA PHE A 98 -13.12 2.06 -10.26
C PHE A 98 -12.09 2.73 -9.37
N ARG A 99 -11.59 1.99 -8.40
CA ARG A 99 -10.53 2.45 -7.49
C ARG A 99 -9.29 1.64 -7.78
N VAL A 100 -8.27 2.30 -8.31
CA VAL A 100 -7.06 1.63 -8.80
C VAL A 100 -5.83 2.23 -8.13
N HIS A 101 -4.95 1.36 -7.68
CA HIS A 101 -3.60 1.72 -7.26
C HIS A 101 -2.61 1.07 -8.23
N ALA A 102 -1.77 1.88 -8.86
CA ALA A 102 -0.76 1.42 -9.79
C ALA A 102 0.47 2.31 -9.72
N VAL A 103 1.64 1.74 -9.90
CA VAL A 103 2.90 2.48 -9.97
C VAL A 103 3.33 2.73 -11.40
N GLU A 104 2.73 2.02 -12.35
CA GLU A 104 2.98 2.18 -13.77
C GLU A 104 1.68 2.55 -14.49
N ALA A 105 1.81 3.05 -15.71
CA ALA A 105 0.65 3.32 -16.54
C ALA A 105 -0.16 2.04 -16.78
N TYR A 106 -1.47 2.16 -16.76
CA TYR A 106 -2.39 1.05 -16.98
C TYR A 106 -3.54 1.47 -17.87
N LYS A 107 -4.21 0.49 -18.48
CA LYS A 107 -5.42 0.76 -19.24
C LYS A 107 -6.60 0.05 -18.61
N LEU A 108 -7.76 0.68 -18.72
CA LEU A 108 -9.04 0.11 -18.32
C LEU A 108 -9.84 -0.24 -19.55
N GLU A 109 -10.43 -1.42 -19.54
CA GLU A 109 -11.35 -1.89 -20.57
C GLU A 109 -12.57 -2.50 -19.91
N LEU A 110 -13.73 -2.31 -20.52
CA LEU A 110 -14.96 -2.94 -20.10
C LEU A 110 -15.23 -4.18 -20.95
N TRP A 111 -15.37 -5.34 -20.30
CA TRP A 111 -15.64 -6.61 -20.96
C TRP A 111 -16.95 -7.20 -20.46
N ARG A 112 -17.64 -7.88 -21.35
CA ARG A 112 -18.82 -8.67 -21.01
C ARG A 112 -18.45 -10.14 -21.00
N TYR A 113 -18.76 -10.81 -19.87
CA TYR A 113 -18.63 -12.24 -19.75
C TYR A 113 -20.02 -12.87 -19.78
N GLY A 114 -20.31 -13.61 -20.83
CA GLY A 114 -21.53 -14.34 -21.00
C GLY A 114 -21.23 -15.64 -21.72
N TRP A 115 -22.07 -16.00 -22.68
CA TRP A 115 -21.80 -17.15 -23.55
C TRP A 115 -20.45 -17.01 -24.26
N GLU A 116 -20.16 -15.80 -24.73
CA GLU A 116 -18.87 -15.44 -25.28
C GLU A 116 -18.32 -14.22 -24.54
N LYS A 117 -17.00 -14.19 -24.38
CA LYS A 117 -16.31 -13.03 -23.83
C LYS A 117 -16.14 -11.98 -24.94
N GLY A 118 -16.61 -10.77 -24.70
CA GLY A 118 -16.48 -9.69 -25.66
C GLY A 118 -16.14 -8.38 -25.01
N ARG A 119 -15.23 -7.61 -25.63
CA ARG A 119 -14.92 -6.26 -25.18
C ARG A 119 -16.07 -5.32 -25.53
N VAL A 120 -16.62 -4.64 -24.52
CA VAL A 120 -17.69 -3.68 -24.72
C VAL A 120 -17.11 -2.35 -25.21
N ARG A 121 -16.10 -1.83 -24.53
CA ARG A 121 -15.37 -0.63 -24.95
C ARG A 121 -14.06 -0.48 -24.16
N PRO A 122 -13.06 0.21 -24.74
CA PRO A 122 -11.93 0.72 -23.97
C PRO A 122 -12.42 1.93 -23.14
N ILE A 123 -11.93 2.02 -21.90
CA ILE A 123 -12.24 3.18 -21.04
C ILE A 123 -11.13 4.22 -21.15
N GLY A 124 -9.88 3.82 -21.14
CA GLY A 124 -8.76 4.72 -21.33
C GLY A 124 -7.46 4.23 -20.73
N TRP A 125 -6.43 5.05 -20.93
CA TRP A 125 -5.12 4.89 -20.33
C TRP A 125 -4.95 5.88 -19.19
N TYR A 126 -4.31 5.43 -18.12
CA TYR A 126 -4.03 6.24 -16.94
C TYR A 126 -2.56 6.07 -16.56
N ASP A 127 -1.87 7.16 -16.33
CA ASP A 127 -0.45 7.18 -15.97
C ASP A 127 -0.21 7.78 -14.59
N GLU A 128 -1.24 7.89 -13.80
CA GLU A 128 -1.17 8.46 -12.47
C GLU A 128 -0.99 7.38 -11.41
N HIS A 129 -0.20 7.71 -10.40
CA HIS A 129 0.08 6.81 -9.30
C HIS A 129 -0.85 7.08 -8.12
N GLY A 130 -1.14 6.03 -7.35
CA GLY A 130 -1.95 6.09 -6.17
C GLY A 130 -3.40 5.66 -6.36
N PRO A 131 -4.19 5.71 -5.29
CA PRO A 131 -5.59 5.28 -5.34
C PRO A 131 -6.44 6.22 -6.17
N ARG A 132 -7.00 5.71 -7.23
CA ARG A 132 -7.90 6.35 -8.19
C ARG A 132 -8.54 5.34 -9.06
N ALA A 133 -9.48 5.57 -9.74
CA ALA A 133 -10.03 6.40 -10.64
C ALA A 133 -11.56 6.38 -10.55
N THR A 134 -12.14 7.47 -11.01
CA THR A 134 -13.58 7.59 -11.10
C THR A 134 -14.00 7.55 -12.56
N MET A 135 -15.00 6.77 -12.85
CA MET A 135 -15.68 6.81 -14.13
C MET A 135 -16.91 7.70 -14.05
#